data_420f8f5810d5983a23b0d2dacec158e5
#
_entry.id   420f8f5810d5983a23b0d2dacec158e5
#
_cell.length_a   1.000
_cell.length_b   1.000
_cell.length_c   1.000
_cell.angle_alpha   90.00
_cell.angle_beta   90.00
_cell.angle_gamma   90.00
#
_symmetry.space_group_name_H-M   'P 1'
#
loop_
_entity.id
_entity.type
_entity.pdbx_description
1 polymer ?
#
loop_
_entity_poly.entity_id
_entity_poly.type
_entity_poly.pdbx_seq_one_letter_code
_entity_poly.pdbx_strand_id
1 'polypeptide(L)'
;MKTHQRIMSAGLLIMATLLLAACPPRVSIRDINRDPGRYANRDISVGGRVSNSFGALGAGVYEIDDGTGTIWVYSQGFGVPASGSKVGVTGQISQGFSFGGRSFAVILRETERRH
;
A
#
# COMPACT_ATOMS: atom_id res chain seq x y z
N MET A 1 44.88 3.65 15.20
CA MET A 1 44.07 4.78 14.72
C MET A 1 43.33 4.48 13.43
N LYS A 2 43.98 3.96 12.41
CA LYS A 2 43.27 3.61 11.14
C LYS A 2 42.21 2.55 11.29
N THR A 3 42.34 1.64 12.25
CA THR A 3 41.39 0.55 12.49
C THR A 3 40.05 1.04 13.07
N HIS A 4 40.06 2.08 13.90
CA HIS A 4 38.85 2.65 14.49
C HIS A 4 37.97 3.37 13.47
N GLN A 5 38.56 4.07 12.48
CA GLN A 5 37.82 4.74 11.43
C GLN A 5 37.09 3.75 10.50
N ARG A 6 37.70 2.60 10.22
CA ARG A 6 37.08 1.56 9.38
C ARG A 6 35.86 0.93 10.06
N ILE A 7 35.90 0.72 11.38
CA ILE A 7 34.80 0.14 12.16
C ILE A 7 33.62 1.11 12.20
N MET A 8 33.85 2.41 12.36
CA MET A 8 32.78 3.43 12.38
C MET A 8 32.07 3.55 11.04
N SER A 9 32.80 3.48 9.91
CA SER A 9 32.24 3.53 8.57
C SER A 9 31.33 2.31 8.29
N ALA A 10 31.72 1.11 8.75
CA ALA A 10 30.93 -0.09 8.58
C ALA A 10 29.61 -0.02 9.38
N GLY A 11 29.65 0.54 10.60
CA GLY A 11 28.47 0.72 11.42
C GLY A 11 27.44 1.68 10.80
N LEU A 12 27.87 2.75 10.20
CA LEU A 12 27.02 3.72 9.52
C LEU A 12 26.31 3.10 8.29
N LEU A 13 27.02 2.30 7.51
CA LEU A 13 26.44 1.62 6.34
C LEU A 13 25.35 0.62 6.75
N ILE A 14 25.54 -0.13 7.82
CA ILE A 14 24.55 -1.09 8.33
C ILE A 14 23.30 -0.36 8.81
N MET A 15 23.42 0.78 9.51
CA MET A 15 22.28 1.58 9.96
C MET A 15 21.47 2.14 8.79
N ALA A 16 22.11 2.64 7.74
CA ALA A 16 21.45 3.15 6.55
C ALA A 16 20.68 2.04 5.81
N THR A 17 21.23 0.85 5.73
CA THR A 17 20.56 -0.31 5.11
C THR A 17 19.32 -0.73 5.88
N LEU A 18 19.37 -0.74 7.22
CA LEU A 18 18.22 -1.06 8.08
C LEU A 18 17.08 -0.05 7.92
N LEU A 19 17.38 1.25 7.81
CA LEU A 19 16.38 2.28 7.60
C LEU A 19 15.68 2.13 6.23
N LEU A 20 16.41 1.80 5.18
CA LEU A 20 15.83 1.53 3.86
C LEU A 20 14.95 0.28 3.85
N ALA A 21 15.30 -0.75 4.62
CA ALA A 21 14.53 -1.98 4.73
C ALA A 21 13.20 -1.80 5.48
N ALA A 22 13.01 -0.69 6.22
CA ALA A 22 11.78 -0.41 6.96
C ALA A 22 10.65 0.13 6.08
N CYS A 23 10.92 0.55 4.83
CA CYS A 23 9.89 1.06 3.92
C CYS A 23 9.10 -0.09 3.28
N PRO A 24 7.75 -0.01 3.23
CA PRO A 24 6.95 -1.00 2.54
C PRO A 24 7.31 -1.07 1.05
N PRO A 25 7.42 -2.25 0.46
CA PRO A 25 7.73 -2.36 -0.97
C PRO A 25 6.57 -1.88 -1.83
N ARG A 26 6.89 -1.19 -2.92
CA ARG A 26 5.91 -0.83 -3.94
C ARG A 26 5.68 -2.01 -4.86
N VAL A 27 4.42 -2.39 -5.03
CA VAL A 27 4.02 -3.58 -5.79
C VAL A 27 3.06 -3.17 -6.90
N SER A 28 3.17 -3.81 -8.07
CA SER A 28 2.21 -3.59 -9.14
C SER A 28 0.87 -4.26 -8.81
N ILE A 29 -0.23 -3.62 -9.19
CA ILE A 29 -1.57 -4.14 -8.94
C ILE A 29 -1.78 -5.46 -9.68
N ARG A 30 -1.22 -5.58 -10.88
CA ARG A 30 -1.27 -6.84 -11.63
C ARG A 30 -0.70 -8.01 -10.84
N ASP A 31 0.44 -7.81 -10.17
CA ASP A 31 1.07 -8.88 -9.40
C ASP A 31 0.24 -9.27 -8.18
N ILE A 32 -0.39 -8.30 -7.52
CA ILE A 32 -1.30 -8.56 -6.41
C ILE A 32 -2.49 -9.41 -6.88
N ASN A 33 -3.10 -9.04 -7.99
CA ASN A 33 -4.27 -9.74 -8.53
C ASN A 33 -3.96 -11.15 -9.01
N ARG A 34 -2.72 -11.38 -9.46
CA ARG A 34 -2.26 -12.70 -9.88
C ARG A 34 -2.11 -13.68 -8.71
N ASP A 35 -1.62 -13.19 -7.58
CA ASP A 35 -1.33 -14.03 -6.42
C ASP A 35 -1.50 -13.20 -5.13
N PRO A 36 -2.75 -12.89 -4.75
CA PRO A 36 -3.01 -12.07 -3.57
C PRO A 36 -2.52 -12.73 -2.27
N GLY A 37 -2.50 -14.05 -2.20
CA GLY A 37 -2.01 -14.77 -1.02
C GLY A 37 -0.54 -14.52 -0.72
N ARG A 38 0.26 -14.23 -1.75
CA ARG A 38 1.68 -13.91 -1.59
C ARG A 38 1.89 -12.62 -0.78
N TYR A 39 0.94 -11.69 -0.87
CA TYR A 39 1.04 -10.37 -0.23
C TYR A 39 0.19 -10.25 1.02
N ALA A 40 -0.57 -11.27 1.38
CA ALA A 40 -1.41 -11.26 2.57
C ALA A 40 -0.57 -11.09 3.85
N ASN A 41 -1.09 -10.33 4.81
CA ASN A 41 -0.45 -10.06 6.11
C ASN A 41 0.91 -9.35 6.01
N ARG A 42 1.15 -8.64 4.92
CA ARG A 42 2.37 -7.86 4.70
C ARG A 42 1.98 -6.43 4.35
N ASP A 43 2.75 -5.47 4.86
CA ASP A 43 2.57 -4.08 4.45
C ASP A 43 3.15 -3.90 3.06
N ILE A 44 2.30 -3.44 2.13
CA ILE A 44 2.69 -3.13 0.76
C ILE A 44 2.21 -1.75 0.38
N SER A 45 2.79 -1.19 -0.67
CA SER A 45 2.40 0.11 -1.20
C SER A 45 2.01 -0.03 -2.66
N VAL A 46 0.93 0.64 -3.03
CA VAL A 46 0.50 0.78 -4.42
C VAL A 46 0.29 2.25 -4.73
N GLY A 47 0.41 2.64 -5.98
CA GLY A 47 0.15 4.01 -6.38
C GLY A 47 -0.49 4.06 -7.75
N GLY A 48 -1.33 5.06 -7.95
CA GLY A 48 -2.03 5.20 -9.22
C GLY A 48 -3.09 6.29 -9.15
N ARG A 49 -4.03 6.20 -10.08
CA ARG A 49 -5.12 7.17 -10.20
C ARG A 49 -6.44 6.53 -9.75
N VAL A 50 -7.20 7.31 -8.98
CA VAL A 50 -8.52 6.87 -8.52
C VAL A 50 -9.50 6.87 -9.69
N SER A 51 -10.11 5.72 -9.97
CA SER A 51 -11.10 5.57 -11.04
C SER A 51 -12.54 5.59 -10.54
N ASN A 52 -12.79 5.02 -9.37
CA ASN A 52 -14.11 4.98 -8.74
C ASN A 52 -13.98 5.16 -7.24
N SER A 53 -15.03 5.71 -6.62
CA SER A 53 -15.06 5.82 -5.18
C SER A 53 -16.50 5.87 -4.67
N PHE A 54 -16.77 5.21 -3.53
CA PHE A 54 -17.99 5.44 -2.79
C PHE A 54 -17.73 5.30 -1.29
N GLY A 55 -18.46 6.05 -0.49
CA GLY A 55 -18.29 6.07 0.94
C GLY A 55 -19.61 6.14 1.68
N ALA A 56 -19.61 5.67 2.92
CA ALA A 56 -20.76 5.73 3.83
C ALA A 56 -20.27 5.69 5.28
N LEU A 57 -20.83 6.54 6.13
CA LEU A 57 -20.62 6.51 7.60
C LEU A 57 -19.15 6.61 8.03
N GLY A 58 -18.37 7.47 7.39
CA GLY A 58 -16.97 7.71 7.75
C GLY A 58 -15.98 6.68 7.21
N ALA A 59 -16.45 5.71 6.44
CA ALA A 59 -15.62 4.73 5.75
C ALA A 59 -15.95 4.72 4.27
N GLY A 60 -15.11 4.12 3.46
CA GLY A 60 -15.37 4.03 2.04
C GLY A 60 -14.42 3.08 1.32
N VAL A 61 -14.74 2.86 0.06
CA VAL A 61 -13.88 2.12 -0.85
C VAL A 61 -13.64 2.95 -2.11
N TYR A 62 -12.45 2.82 -2.66
CA TYR A 62 -12.11 3.47 -3.92
C TYR A 62 -11.19 2.55 -4.72
N GLU A 63 -11.28 2.69 -6.04
CA GLU A 63 -10.52 1.86 -6.97
C GLU A 63 -9.33 2.64 -7.50
N ILE A 64 -8.15 2.02 -7.48
CA ILE A 64 -6.92 2.59 -8.01
C ILE A 64 -6.51 1.82 -9.26
N ASP A 65 -6.10 2.56 -10.28
CA ASP A 65 -5.52 2.05 -11.52
C ASP A 65 -4.07 2.53 -11.61
N ASP A 66 -3.13 1.61 -11.65
CA ASP A 66 -1.69 1.92 -11.77
C ASP A 66 -1.15 1.71 -13.20
N GLY A 67 -2.04 1.45 -14.16
CA GLY A 67 -1.66 1.13 -15.54
C GLY A 67 -1.41 -0.36 -15.79
N THR A 68 -1.24 -1.16 -14.74
CA THR A 68 -1.07 -2.62 -14.86
C THR A 68 -2.34 -3.39 -14.50
N GLY A 69 -3.23 -2.76 -13.76
CA GLY A 69 -4.49 -3.32 -13.29
C GLY A 69 -5.17 -2.41 -12.32
N THR A 70 -6.28 -2.85 -11.75
CA THR A 70 -7.06 -2.10 -10.78
C THR A 70 -7.20 -2.90 -9.49
N ILE A 71 -7.31 -2.19 -8.36
CA ILE A 71 -7.57 -2.78 -7.06
C ILE A 71 -8.47 -1.86 -6.25
N TRP A 72 -9.38 -2.45 -5.48
CA TRP A 72 -10.18 -1.71 -4.53
C TRP A 72 -9.42 -1.51 -3.23
N VAL A 73 -9.61 -0.35 -2.62
CA VAL A 73 -8.97 0.03 -1.36
C VAL A 73 -10.08 0.38 -0.36
N TYR A 74 -10.00 -0.20 0.82
CA TYR A 74 -10.89 0.13 1.94
C TYR A 74 -10.22 1.17 2.82
N SER A 75 -10.91 2.27 3.04
CA SER A 75 -10.44 3.39 3.87
C SER A 75 -11.36 3.58 5.07
N GLN A 76 -10.78 3.67 6.24
CA GLN A 76 -11.50 3.98 7.46
C GLN A 76 -10.80 5.16 8.15
N GLY A 77 -11.49 6.29 8.26
CA GLY A 77 -10.98 7.48 8.92
C GLY A 77 -10.17 8.42 8.04
N PHE A 78 -9.79 8.02 6.82
CA PHE A 78 -9.01 8.88 5.92
C PHE A 78 -9.87 9.62 4.89
N GLY A 79 -11.17 9.27 4.80
CA GLY A 79 -12.03 9.75 3.73
C GLY A 79 -11.74 9.05 2.41
N VAL A 80 -12.56 9.33 1.39
CA VAL A 80 -12.44 8.74 0.06
C VAL A 80 -11.91 9.81 -0.88
N PRO A 81 -10.80 9.57 -1.61
CA PRO A 81 -10.26 10.57 -2.53
C PRO A 81 -11.17 10.73 -3.76
N ALA A 82 -11.12 11.90 -4.36
CA ALA A 82 -11.91 12.18 -5.56
C ALA A 82 -11.41 11.35 -6.76
N SER A 83 -12.33 10.96 -7.65
CA SER A 83 -11.99 10.33 -8.91
C SER A 83 -11.03 11.21 -9.71
N GLY A 84 -10.02 10.60 -10.32
CA GLY A 84 -8.99 11.31 -11.05
C GLY A 84 -7.76 11.69 -10.23
N SER A 85 -7.83 11.64 -8.91
CA SER A 85 -6.70 11.97 -8.04
C SER A 85 -5.59 10.92 -8.15
N LYS A 86 -4.34 11.37 -8.06
CA LYS A 86 -3.20 10.48 -7.87
C LYS A 86 -2.98 10.23 -6.39
N VAL A 87 -2.82 8.97 -6.01
CA VAL A 87 -2.59 8.59 -4.61
C VAL A 87 -1.53 7.50 -4.52
N GLY A 88 -0.81 7.50 -3.40
CA GLY A 88 0.01 6.37 -2.98
C GLY A 88 -0.57 5.83 -1.68
N VAL A 89 -0.80 4.53 -1.60
CA VAL A 89 -1.50 3.89 -0.50
C VAL A 89 -0.66 2.76 0.05
N THR A 90 -0.52 2.73 1.36
CA THR A 90 0.09 1.62 2.08
C THR A 90 -0.99 0.87 2.84
N GLY A 91 -0.92 -0.43 2.87
CA GLY A 91 -1.88 -1.25 3.59
C GLY A 91 -1.61 -2.73 3.45
N GLN A 92 -2.61 -3.52 3.83
CA GLN A 92 -2.53 -4.98 3.82
C GLN A 92 -3.64 -5.55 2.95
N ILE A 93 -3.32 -6.62 2.24
CA ILE A 93 -4.27 -7.32 1.37
C ILE A 93 -5.17 -8.21 2.22
N SER A 94 -6.49 -8.11 1.97
CA SER A 94 -7.50 -9.01 2.49
C SER A 94 -8.26 -9.66 1.35
N GLN A 95 -8.69 -10.88 1.55
CA GLN A 95 -9.50 -11.62 0.59
C GLN A 95 -10.90 -11.83 1.17
N GLY A 96 -11.93 -11.74 0.32
CA GLY A 96 -13.30 -11.98 0.72
C GLY A 96 -13.87 -10.89 1.62
N PHE A 97 -13.56 -9.64 1.39
CA PHE A 97 -14.01 -8.49 2.17
C PHE A 97 -15.37 -7.98 1.67
N SER A 98 -16.24 -7.59 2.61
CA SER A 98 -17.56 -7.01 2.28
C SER A 98 -17.70 -5.61 2.87
N PHE A 99 -18.25 -4.69 2.08
CA PHE A 99 -18.54 -3.33 2.51
C PHE A 99 -19.74 -2.77 1.70
N GLY A 100 -20.69 -2.15 2.40
CA GLY A 100 -21.83 -1.49 1.75
C GLY A 100 -22.69 -2.41 0.89
N GLY A 101 -22.82 -3.68 1.25
CA GLY A 101 -23.57 -4.66 0.48
C GLY A 101 -22.84 -5.23 -0.72
N ARG A 102 -21.56 -4.84 -0.94
CA ARG A 102 -20.70 -5.39 -2.01
C ARG A 102 -19.65 -6.30 -1.41
N SER A 103 -19.30 -7.34 -2.17
CA SER A 103 -18.22 -8.26 -1.85
C SER A 103 -17.03 -8.00 -2.75
N PHE A 104 -15.84 -8.04 -2.17
CA PHE A 104 -14.57 -7.84 -2.88
C PHE A 104 -13.72 -9.08 -2.69
N ALA A 105 -13.33 -9.71 -3.80
CA ALA A 105 -12.47 -10.89 -3.75
C ALA A 105 -11.08 -10.53 -3.21
N VAL A 106 -10.55 -9.36 -3.59
CA VAL A 106 -9.26 -8.82 -3.15
C VAL A 106 -9.45 -7.35 -2.85
N ILE A 107 -9.02 -6.91 -1.69
CA ILE A 107 -9.06 -5.49 -1.30
C ILE A 107 -7.80 -5.14 -0.51
N LEU A 108 -7.31 -3.92 -0.70
CA LEU A 108 -6.24 -3.35 0.11
C LEU A 108 -6.86 -2.58 1.27
N ARG A 109 -6.56 -2.97 2.49
CA ARG A 109 -6.99 -2.24 3.68
C ARG A 109 -5.98 -1.15 4.00
N GLU A 110 -6.36 0.08 3.76
CA GLU A 110 -5.48 1.24 3.88
C GLU A 110 -5.06 1.49 5.33
N THR A 111 -3.76 1.67 5.55
CA THR A 111 -3.21 2.12 6.82
C THR A 111 -2.53 3.48 6.69
N GLU A 112 -2.13 3.89 5.49
CA GLU A 112 -1.49 5.18 5.25
C GLU A 112 -1.74 5.62 3.80
N ARG A 113 -1.86 6.92 3.57
CA ARG A 113 -2.08 7.50 2.24
C ARG A 113 -1.17 8.70 2.02
N ARG A 114 -0.64 8.78 0.79
CA ARG A 114 0.06 9.97 0.28
C ARG A 114 -0.65 10.49 -0.97
N HIS A 115 -0.74 11.78 -1.04
CA HIS A 115 -1.35 12.48 -2.18
C HIS A 115 -0.30 12.97 -3.18
#